data_3a2a4862abab4aab083ca4348fca3b0d
#
_entry.id   3a2a4862abab4aab083ca4348fca3b0d
#
_cell.length_a   1.000
_cell.length_b   1.000
_cell.length_c   1.000
_cell.angle_alpha   90.00
_cell.angle_beta   90.00
_cell.angle_gamma   90.00
#
_symmetry.space_group_name_H-M   'P 1'
#
loop_
_entity.id
_entity.type
_entity.pdbx_description
1 polymer ?
#
loop_
_entity_poly.entity_id
_entity_poly.type
_entity_poly.pdbx_seq_one_letter_code
_entity_poly.pdbx_strand_id
1 'polypeptide(L)'
;MASRARWFPTAGKVWLDGIELTALGDKDLREQRRHMGMIFQQFHLLMQRTALDNVCFPMEISGVPKAKAKERAKELLELVGLADRMESYPAQLSGGQKQRVAIARALATEPKVLLCDEATSALDPNTTAGVLSLLKDLNTRLGITIVVITHEMSVIQEICDRVAIIDGGLIAEEGGVEEIFRAPKTKIGQELVMHEGTNREAYTGKLPYSYRLVFKGGSENEPVLGQMMIELKNVVNILAANT
;
A
#
# COMPACT_ATOMS: atom_id res chain seq x y z
N MET A 1 -20.31 -3.53 24.46
CA MET A 1 -21.21 -3.37 23.29
C MET A 1 -20.56 -2.38 22.32
N ALA A 2 -19.80 -2.84 21.34
CA ALA A 2 -19.28 -1.97 20.28
C ALA A 2 -20.45 -1.63 19.35
N SER A 3 -20.79 -0.35 19.25
CA SER A 3 -21.96 0.11 18.53
C SER A 3 -21.94 -0.36 17.07
N ARG A 4 -23.04 -0.94 16.62
CA ARG A 4 -23.31 -1.34 15.22
C ARG A 4 -23.08 -0.19 14.20
N ALA A 5 -23.02 1.05 14.68
CA ALA A 5 -22.93 2.28 13.87
C ALA A 5 -21.63 2.45 13.10
N ARG A 6 -20.56 1.72 13.39
CA ARG A 6 -19.23 1.92 12.75
C ARG A 6 -19.06 1.27 11.38
N TRP A 7 -20.01 0.45 10.93
CA TRP A 7 -19.79 -0.41 9.75
C TRP A 7 -20.79 -0.20 8.62
N PHE A 8 -21.75 0.68 8.79
CA PHE A 8 -22.71 1.00 7.76
C PHE A 8 -22.53 2.45 7.33
N PRO A 9 -22.40 2.73 6.03
CA PRO A 9 -22.40 4.10 5.53
C PRO A 9 -23.74 4.76 5.89
N THR A 10 -23.69 6.05 6.23
CA THR A 10 -24.88 6.85 6.53
C THR A 10 -25.76 7.02 5.29
N ALA A 11 -25.12 7.05 4.11
CA ALA A 11 -25.76 7.15 2.81
C ALA A 11 -24.82 6.54 1.75
N GLY A 12 -25.35 6.33 0.53
CA GLY A 12 -24.62 5.77 -0.58
C GLY A 12 -24.67 4.25 -0.65
N LYS A 13 -24.03 3.69 -1.67
CA LYS A 13 -24.02 2.26 -1.97
C LYS A 13 -22.58 1.78 -2.15
N VAL A 14 -22.27 0.60 -1.63
CA VAL A 14 -20.99 -0.07 -1.80
C VAL A 14 -21.22 -1.38 -2.55
N TRP A 15 -20.47 -1.57 -3.62
CA TRP A 15 -20.57 -2.76 -4.47
C TRP A 15 -19.24 -3.53 -4.45
N LEU A 16 -19.36 -4.84 -4.37
CA LEU A 16 -18.23 -5.77 -4.53
C LEU A 16 -18.66 -6.84 -5.53
N ASP A 17 -17.95 -6.91 -6.65
CA ASP A 17 -18.19 -7.90 -7.69
C ASP A 17 -19.69 -7.99 -8.11
N GLY A 18 -20.31 -6.82 -8.34
CA GLY A 18 -21.72 -6.71 -8.73
C GLY A 18 -22.74 -6.91 -7.61
N ILE A 19 -22.30 -7.16 -6.37
CA ILE A 19 -23.17 -7.34 -5.20
C ILE A 19 -23.20 -6.06 -4.37
N GLU A 20 -24.39 -5.49 -4.12
CA GLU A 20 -24.56 -4.32 -3.25
C GLU A 20 -24.42 -4.73 -1.77
N LEU A 21 -23.26 -4.48 -1.17
CA LEU A 21 -22.98 -4.83 0.22
C LEU A 21 -23.87 -4.11 1.22
N THR A 22 -24.26 -2.87 0.91
CA THR A 22 -25.10 -2.02 1.76
C THR A 22 -26.54 -2.49 1.86
N ALA A 23 -27.00 -3.32 0.93
CA ALA A 23 -28.35 -3.90 0.92
C ALA A 23 -28.40 -5.27 1.64
N LEU A 24 -27.24 -5.84 2.02
CA LEU A 24 -27.17 -7.18 2.60
C LEU A 24 -27.52 -7.18 4.10
N GLY A 25 -28.18 -8.26 4.53
CA GLY A 25 -28.33 -8.59 5.94
C GLY A 25 -27.01 -9.05 6.59
N ASP A 26 -26.96 -9.06 7.92
CA ASP A 26 -25.73 -9.39 8.70
C ASP A 26 -25.11 -10.75 8.32
N LYS A 27 -25.92 -11.74 7.95
CA LYS A 27 -25.45 -13.08 7.58
C LYS A 27 -24.73 -13.05 6.23
N ASP A 28 -25.38 -12.46 5.22
CA ASP A 28 -24.89 -12.41 3.86
C ASP A 28 -23.68 -11.46 3.76
N LEU A 29 -23.71 -10.37 4.50
CA LEU A 29 -22.57 -9.45 4.61
C LEU A 29 -21.32 -10.14 5.22
N ARG A 30 -21.52 -11.01 6.24
CA ARG A 30 -20.41 -11.82 6.78
C ARG A 30 -19.84 -12.79 5.75
N GLU A 31 -20.69 -13.38 4.92
CA GLU A 31 -20.24 -14.24 3.83
C GLU A 31 -19.44 -13.45 2.79
N GLN A 32 -19.93 -12.28 2.36
CA GLN A 32 -19.21 -11.43 1.42
C GLN A 32 -17.86 -10.94 1.97
N ARG A 33 -17.75 -10.69 3.27
CA ARG A 33 -16.47 -10.29 3.90
C ARG A 33 -15.38 -11.37 3.84
N ARG A 34 -15.73 -12.64 3.63
CA ARG A 34 -14.74 -13.71 3.39
C ARG A 34 -14.00 -13.53 2.09
N HIS A 35 -14.61 -12.83 1.12
CA HIS A 35 -13.99 -12.48 -0.15
C HIS A 35 -13.15 -11.19 -0.10
N MET A 36 -12.97 -10.63 1.09
CA MET A 36 -12.16 -9.45 1.35
C MET A 36 -11.05 -9.79 2.34
N GLY A 37 -9.80 -9.73 1.90
CA GLY A 37 -8.65 -9.80 2.79
C GLY A 37 -8.31 -8.43 3.35
N MET A 38 -7.76 -8.37 4.57
CA MET A 38 -7.29 -7.10 5.15
C MET A 38 -5.92 -7.27 5.79
N ILE A 39 -5.03 -6.36 5.46
CA ILE A 39 -3.70 -6.20 6.03
C ILE A 39 -3.70 -4.90 6.81
N PHE A 40 -3.32 -4.96 8.06
CA PHE A 40 -3.30 -3.82 8.98
C PHE A 40 -1.88 -3.31 9.19
N GLN A 41 -1.75 -2.06 9.57
CA GLN A 41 -0.50 -1.39 9.90
C GLN A 41 0.36 -2.15 10.93
N GLN A 42 -0.24 -2.71 11.97
CA GLN A 42 0.44 -3.42 13.06
C GLN A 42 0.37 -4.95 12.94
N PHE A 43 0.39 -5.53 11.76
CA PHE A 43 0.34 -6.96 11.46
C PHE A 43 -0.83 -7.73 12.14
N HIS A 44 -1.21 -7.41 13.36
CA HIS A 44 -2.24 -8.05 14.19
C HIS A 44 -2.15 -9.59 14.18
N LEU A 45 -0.93 -10.12 14.31
CA LEU A 45 -0.72 -11.55 14.44
C LEU A 45 -1.12 -12.05 15.84
N LEU A 46 -1.63 -13.26 15.88
CA LEU A 46 -1.93 -13.96 17.14
C LEU A 46 -0.60 -14.41 17.75
N MET A 47 -0.16 -13.73 18.80
CA MET A 47 1.18 -13.90 19.39
C MET A 47 1.43 -15.29 19.96
N GLN A 48 0.37 -16.00 20.36
CA GLN A 48 0.45 -17.36 20.93
C GLN A 48 0.30 -18.46 19.88
N ARG A 49 0.26 -18.11 18.59
CA ARG A 49 0.17 -19.03 17.47
C ARG A 49 1.41 -18.91 16.59
N THR A 50 1.83 -20.03 15.99
CA THR A 50 2.89 -20.05 14.98
C THR A 50 2.49 -19.28 13.73
N ALA A 51 3.41 -19.03 12.79
CA ALA A 51 3.11 -18.46 11.49
C ALA A 51 2.07 -19.30 10.74
N LEU A 52 2.23 -20.63 10.75
CA LEU A 52 1.30 -21.57 10.15
C LEU A 52 -0.10 -21.44 10.75
N ASP A 53 -0.21 -21.45 12.08
CA ASP A 53 -1.50 -21.35 12.77
C ASP A 53 -2.16 -19.98 12.61
N ASN A 54 -1.38 -18.92 12.45
CA ASN A 54 -1.89 -17.59 12.10
C ASN A 54 -2.56 -17.61 10.72
N VAL A 55 -1.95 -18.26 9.73
CA VAL A 55 -2.53 -18.38 8.38
C VAL A 55 -3.71 -19.34 8.33
N CYS A 56 -3.72 -20.39 9.16
CA CYS A 56 -4.87 -21.31 9.29
C CYS A 56 -6.12 -20.62 9.88
N PHE A 57 -5.93 -19.63 10.74
CA PHE A 57 -7.00 -19.06 11.55
C PHE A 57 -8.25 -18.58 10.78
N PRO A 58 -8.15 -17.81 9.67
CA PRO A 58 -9.31 -17.40 8.89
C PRO A 58 -10.09 -18.59 8.31
N MET A 59 -9.39 -19.65 7.92
CA MET A 59 -10.00 -20.86 7.38
C MET A 59 -10.69 -21.67 8.48
N GLU A 60 -10.09 -21.74 9.68
CA GLU A 60 -10.69 -22.40 10.86
C GLU A 60 -12.05 -21.78 11.20
N ILE A 61 -12.12 -20.43 11.30
CA ILE A 61 -13.39 -19.73 11.60
C ILE A 61 -14.40 -19.81 10.46
N SER A 62 -13.94 -20.10 9.24
CA SER A 62 -14.78 -20.34 8.07
C SER A 62 -15.28 -21.79 7.97
N GLY A 63 -14.88 -22.66 8.90
CA GLY A 63 -15.33 -24.05 8.94
C GLY A 63 -14.56 -24.98 7.98
N VAL A 64 -13.41 -24.57 7.44
CA VAL A 64 -12.56 -25.41 6.60
C VAL A 64 -11.95 -26.54 7.46
N PRO A 65 -11.98 -27.80 7.01
CA PRO A 65 -11.36 -28.92 7.73
C PRO A 65 -9.87 -28.65 8.02
N LYS A 66 -9.44 -28.93 9.26
CA LYS A 66 -8.09 -28.61 9.76
C LYS A 66 -6.97 -29.08 8.85
N ALA A 67 -7.08 -30.28 8.27
CA ALA A 67 -6.08 -30.81 7.34
C ALA A 67 -5.94 -29.95 6.09
N LYS A 68 -7.05 -29.56 5.47
CA LYS A 68 -7.07 -28.68 4.28
C LYS A 68 -6.58 -27.27 4.60
N ALA A 69 -6.99 -26.72 5.75
CA ALA A 69 -6.51 -25.42 6.21
C ALA A 69 -4.98 -25.42 6.38
N LYS A 70 -4.42 -26.49 6.96
CA LYS A 70 -2.99 -26.64 7.18
C LYS A 70 -2.21 -26.79 5.87
N GLU A 71 -2.73 -27.55 4.92
CA GLU A 71 -2.13 -27.70 3.58
C GLU A 71 -2.10 -26.36 2.84
N ARG A 72 -3.24 -25.66 2.79
CA ARG A 72 -3.34 -24.34 2.16
C ARG A 72 -2.44 -23.29 2.83
N ALA A 73 -2.36 -23.31 4.16
CA ALA A 73 -1.50 -22.39 4.89
C ALA A 73 -0.01 -22.59 4.58
N LYS A 74 0.42 -23.83 4.37
CA LYS A 74 1.81 -24.12 3.95
C LYS A 74 2.09 -23.56 2.55
N GLU A 75 1.22 -23.80 1.57
CA GLU A 75 1.36 -23.24 0.23
C GLU A 75 1.47 -21.71 0.26
N LEU A 76 0.64 -21.05 1.08
CA LEU A 76 0.66 -19.60 1.21
C LEU A 76 1.94 -19.08 1.89
N LEU A 77 2.46 -19.79 2.89
CA LEU A 77 3.74 -19.43 3.51
C LEU A 77 4.92 -19.65 2.56
N GLU A 78 4.89 -20.68 1.75
CA GLU A 78 5.86 -20.87 0.66
C GLU A 78 5.76 -19.74 -0.38
N LEU A 79 4.54 -19.38 -0.78
CA LEU A 79 4.27 -18.29 -1.73
C LEU A 79 4.86 -16.94 -1.28
N VAL A 80 4.80 -16.66 0.03
CA VAL A 80 5.38 -15.42 0.59
C VAL A 80 6.85 -15.57 1.02
N GLY A 81 7.51 -16.72 0.72
CA GLY A 81 8.91 -16.97 1.00
C GLY A 81 9.23 -17.23 2.48
N LEU A 82 8.34 -17.92 3.20
CA LEU A 82 8.48 -18.26 4.62
C LEU A 82 8.35 -19.76 4.90
N ALA A 83 8.75 -20.61 3.95
CA ALA A 83 8.71 -22.06 4.10
C ALA A 83 9.50 -22.56 5.33
N ASP A 84 10.63 -21.92 5.63
CA ASP A 84 11.52 -22.25 6.76
C ASP A 84 11.06 -21.66 8.11
N ARG A 85 9.99 -20.87 8.14
CA ARG A 85 9.48 -20.13 9.30
C ARG A 85 8.08 -20.52 9.75
N MET A 86 7.53 -21.61 9.21
CA MET A 86 6.14 -22.04 9.47
C MET A 86 5.84 -22.24 10.95
N GLU A 87 6.79 -22.81 11.69
CA GLU A 87 6.65 -23.11 13.12
C GLU A 87 7.15 -21.96 14.03
N SER A 88 7.62 -20.84 13.46
CA SER A 88 8.08 -19.70 14.23
C SER A 88 6.90 -18.91 14.80
N TYR A 89 7.03 -18.46 16.05
CA TYR A 89 6.10 -17.53 16.67
C TYR A 89 6.37 -16.09 16.23
N PRO A 90 5.37 -15.19 16.26
CA PRO A 90 5.57 -13.79 15.86
C PRO A 90 6.74 -13.09 16.58
N ALA A 91 7.03 -13.43 17.83
CA ALA A 91 8.17 -12.87 18.56
C ALA A 91 9.54 -13.23 17.95
N GLN A 92 9.61 -14.29 17.16
CA GLN A 92 10.83 -14.80 16.52
C GLN A 92 11.00 -14.29 15.08
N LEU A 93 10.03 -13.49 14.58
CA LEU A 93 10.00 -13.00 13.21
C LEU A 93 10.41 -11.53 13.15
N SER A 94 11.14 -11.14 12.10
CA SER A 94 11.39 -9.74 11.77
C SER A 94 10.10 -9.01 11.36
N GLY A 95 10.11 -7.67 11.29
CA GLY A 95 8.97 -6.88 10.85
C GLY A 95 8.46 -7.32 9.48
N GLY A 96 9.35 -7.45 8.50
CA GLY A 96 9.00 -7.91 7.15
C GLY A 96 8.48 -9.35 7.11
N GLN A 97 9.02 -10.25 7.94
CA GLN A 97 8.49 -11.61 8.06
C GLN A 97 7.09 -11.62 8.66
N LYS A 98 6.83 -10.83 9.71
CA LYS A 98 5.47 -10.65 10.27
C LYS A 98 4.49 -10.13 9.22
N GLN A 99 4.92 -9.17 8.40
CA GLN A 99 4.08 -8.63 7.32
C GLN A 99 3.77 -9.70 6.27
N ARG A 100 4.75 -10.49 5.87
CA ARG A 100 4.53 -11.62 4.94
C ARG A 100 3.57 -12.68 5.51
N VAL A 101 3.63 -12.97 6.81
CA VAL A 101 2.63 -13.83 7.48
C VAL A 101 1.25 -13.18 7.45
N ALA A 102 1.14 -11.87 7.69
CA ALA A 102 -0.14 -11.15 7.62
C ALA A 102 -0.72 -11.16 6.20
N ILE A 103 0.11 -11.03 5.16
CA ILE A 103 -0.29 -11.18 3.76
C ILE A 103 -0.80 -12.60 3.49
N ALA A 104 -0.04 -13.63 3.86
CA ALA A 104 -0.45 -15.03 3.69
C ALA A 104 -1.78 -15.32 4.39
N ARG A 105 -1.96 -14.81 5.60
CA ARG A 105 -3.21 -14.90 6.35
C ARG A 105 -4.38 -14.22 5.63
N ALA A 106 -4.17 -13.04 5.06
CA ALA A 106 -5.20 -12.32 4.32
C ALA A 106 -5.62 -13.04 3.04
N LEU A 107 -4.72 -13.83 2.43
CA LEU A 107 -4.98 -14.64 1.24
C LEU A 107 -5.64 -16.00 1.55
N ALA A 108 -5.72 -16.41 2.82
CA ALA A 108 -6.14 -17.75 3.22
C ALA A 108 -7.57 -18.12 2.78
N THR A 109 -8.46 -17.13 2.67
CA THR A 109 -9.86 -17.30 2.24
C THR A 109 -10.09 -17.02 0.76
N GLU A 110 -9.02 -16.94 -0.04
CA GLU A 110 -9.07 -16.65 -1.48
C GLU A 110 -9.86 -15.37 -1.80
N PRO A 111 -9.44 -14.23 -1.25
CA PRO A 111 -10.17 -12.99 -1.39
C PRO A 111 -10.12 -12.48 -2.84
N LYS A 112 -11.19 -11.78 -3.27
CA LYS A 112 -11.21 -11.04 -4.55
C LYS A 112 -10.58 -9.66 -4.42
N VAL A 113 -10.62 -9.09 -3.21
CA VAL A 113 -10.06 -7.78 -2.88
C VAL A 113 -9.19 -7.89 -1.63
N LEU A 114 -8.01 -7.29 -1.69
CA LEU A 114 -7.07 -7.14 -0.57
C LEU A 114 -7.00 -5.66 -0.18
N LEU A 115 -7.40 -5.35 1.03
CA LEU A 115 -7.32 -4.01 1.60
C LEU A 115 -6.02 -3.90 2.41
N CYS A 116 -5.16 -2.94 2.07
CA CYS A 116 -3.89 -2.70 2.73
C CYS A 116 -3.95 -1.34 3.43
N ASP A 117 -4.04 -1.35 4.75
CA ASP A 117 -4.09 -0.15 5.58
C ASP A 117 -2.70 0.12 6.14
N GLU A 118 -1.98 1.09 5.53
CA GLU A 118 -0.59 1.45 5.85
C GLU A 118 0.35 0.24 6.02
N ALA A 119 0.24 -0.72 5.11
CA ALA A 119 0.87 -2.03 5.22
C ALA A 119 2.41 -2.02 5.30
N THR A 120 3.05 -0.90 5.01
CA THR A 120 4.53 -0.74 4.98
C THR A 120 5.06 0.27 5.98
N SER A 121 4.21 1.08 6.61
CA SER A 121 4.62 2.21 7.46
C SER A 121 5.47 1.83 8.70
N ALA A 122 5.42 0.56 9.14
CA ALA A 122 6.20 0.04 10.26
C ALA A 122 7.50 -0.68 9.82
N LEU A 123 7.89 -0.59 8.54
CA LEU A 123 9.01 -1.31 7.95
C LEU A 123 10.13 -0.35 7.56
N ASP A 124 11.35 -0.85 7.50
CA ASP A 124 12.46 -0.13 6.89
C ASP A 124 12.34 -0.10 5.35
N PRO A 125 13.00 0.85 4.66
CA PRO A 125 12.85 1.02 3.21
C PRO A 125 13.14 -0.23 2.38
N ASN A 126 14.17 -1.01 2.72
CA ASN A 126 14.53 -2.21 1.97
C ASN A 126 13.48 -3.31 2.13
N THR A 127 12.95 -3.47 3.35
CA THR A 127 11.88 -4.41 3.65
C THR A 127 10.57 -3.98 2.98
N THR A 128 10.29 -2.67 2.94
CA THR A 128 9.15 -2.08 2.23
C THR A 128 9.16 -2.47 0.75
N ALA A 129 10.25 -2.22 0.04
CA ALA A 129 10.39 -2.59 -1.37
C ALA A 129 10.11 -4.09 -1.62
N GLY A 130 10.63 -4.97 -0.73
CA GLY A 130 10.39 -6.41 -0.83
C GLY A 130 8.92 -6.81 -0.59
N VAL A 131 8.18 -6.07 0.25
CA VAL A 131 6.74 -6.31 0.48
C VAL A 131 5.92 -5.77 -0.68
N LEU A 132 6.25 -4.60 -1.22
CA LEU A 132 5.56 -4.00 -2.39
C LEU A 132 5.72 -4.88 -3.63
N SER A 133 6.93 -5.36 -3.91
CA SER A 133 7.21 -6.31 -4.99
C SER A 133 6.38 -7.60 -4.84
N LEU A 134 6.28 -8.14 -3.62
CA LEU A 134 5.43 -9.29 -3.34
C LEU A 134 3.96 -9.00 -3.63
N LEU A 135 3.42 -7.86 -3.19
CA LEU A 135 2.02 -7.48 -3.45
C LEU A 135 1.74 -7.34 -4.94
N LYS A 136 2.65 -6.74 -5.71
CA LYS A 136 2.55 -6.61 -7.17
C LYS A 136 2.55 -7.98 -7.88
N ASP A 137 3.42 -8.88 -7.45
CA ASP A 137 3.47 -10.26 -7.95
C ASP A 137 2.17 -11.02 -7.65
N LEU A 138 1.65 -10.90 -6.43
CA LEU A 138 0.36 -11.49 -6.04
C LEU A 138 -0.82 -10.92 -6.84
N ASN A 139 -0.87 -9.61 -7.07
CA ASN A 139 -1.89 -8.99 -7.93
C ASN A 139 -1.87 -9.61 -9.33
N THR A 140 -0.68 -9.71 -9.94
CA THR A 140 -0.51 -10.24 -11.30
C THR A 140 -0.83 -11.73 -11.38
N ARG A 141 -0.34 -12.55 -10.44
CA ARG A 141 -0.52 -14.01 -10.45
C ARG A 141 -1.93 -14.46 -10.09
N LEU A 142 -2.53 -13.80 -9.09
CA LEU A 142 -3.81 -14.22 -8.54
C LEU A 142 -5.00 -13.44 -9.13
N GLY A 143 -4.75 -12.36 -9.87
CA GLY A 143 -5.78 -11.50 -10.43
C GLY A 143 -6.66 -10.80 -9.38
N ILE A 144 -6.14 -10.62 -8.14
CA ILE A 144 -6.86 -9.97 -7.05
C ILE A 144 -6.75 -8.46 -7.16
N THR A 145 -7.81 -7.73 -6.83
CA THR A 145 -7.74 -6.27 -6.70
C THR A 145 -7.08 -5.90 -5.39
N ILE A 146 -6.07 -5.01 -5.42
CA ILE A 146 -5.41 -4.50 -4.21
C ILE A 146 -5.77 -3.03 -4.04
N VAL A 147 -6.31 -2.67 -2.87
CA VAL A 147 -6.59 -1.29 -2.47
C VAL A 147 -5.61 -0.91 -1.37
N VAL A 148 -4.77 0.07 -1.63
CA VAL A 148 -3.74 0.53 -0.68
C VAL A 148 -4.15 1.89 -0.10
N ILE A 149 -4.16 1.99 1.21
CA ILE A 149 -4.28 3.24 1.94
C ILE A 149 -2.89 3.60 2.45
N THR A 150 -2.36 4.73 2.01
CA THR A 150 -1.04 5.22 2.40
C THR A 150 -0.95 6.73 2.23
N HIS A 151 -0.06 7.34 2.98
CA HIS A 151 0.36 8.72 2.79
C HIS A 151 1.73 8.82 2.09
N GLU A 152 2.34 7.68 1.74
CA GLU A 152 3.63 7.59 1.05
C GLU A 152 3.40 7.55 -0.47
N MET A 153 3.76 8.63 -1.18
CA MET A 153 3.57 8.73 -2.63
C MET A 153 4.43 7.74 -3.41
N SER A 154 5.64 7.42 -2.91
CA SER A 154 6.53 6.38 -3.44
C SER A 154 5.84 5.02 -3.55
N VAL A 155 5.10 4.63 -2.52
CA VAL A 155 4.31 3.39 -2.53
C VAL A 155 3.27 3.41 -3.65
N ILE A 156 2.58 4.56 -3.84
CA ILE A 156 1.57 4.70 -4.90
C ILE A 156 2.22 4.57 -6.28
N GLN A 157 3.36 5.22 -6.50
CA GLN A 157 4.09 5.15 -7.78
C GLN A 157 4.58 3.74 -8.12
N GLU A 158 5.00 2.99 -7.10
CA GLU A 158 5.61 1.67 -7.28
C GLU A 158 4.59 0.59 -7.65
N ILE A 159 3.40 0.59 -7.03
CA ILE A 159 2.48 -0.55 -7.16
C ILE A 159 1.07 -0.21 -7.64
N CYS A 160 0.66 1.07 -7.68
CA CYS A 160 -0.71 1.42 -8.01
C CYS A 160 -0.86 1.85 -9.48
N ASP A 161 -1.98 1.46 -10.11
CA ASP A 161 -2.36 1.94 -11.44
C ASP A 161 -3.21 3.21 -11.36
N ARG A 162 -4.02 3.33 -10.30
CA ARG A 162 -4.93 4.44 -10.05
C ARG A 162 -4.80 4.94 -8.61
N VAL A 163 -5.08 6.22 -8.43
CA VAL A 163 -5.04 6.88 -7.11
C VAL A 163 -6.28 7.76 -6.94
N ALA A 164 -6.78 7.81 -5.70
CA ALA A 164 -7.76 8.79 -5.25
C ALA A 164 -7.17 9.54 -4.05
N ILE A 165 -7.06 10.86 -4.15
CA ILE A 165 -6.60 11.74 -3.08
C ILE A 165 -7.81 12.15 -2.26
N ILE A 166 -7.75 11.91 -0.95
CA ILE A 166 -8.81 12.25 0.00
C ILE A 166 -8.35 13.43 0.83
N ASP A 167 -9.16 14.48 0.87
CA ASP A 167 -8.95 15.66 1.71
C ASP A 167 -10.26 16.06 2.38
N GLY A 168 -10.22 16.33 3.69
CA GLY A 168 -11.41 16.69 4.49
C GLY A 168 -12.57 15.69 4.41
N GLY A 169 -12.26 14.39 4.14
CA GLY A 169 -13.26 13.32 3.99
C GLY A 169 -13.94 13.25 2.61
N LEU A 170 -13.47 14.03 1.64
CA LEU A 170 -13.95 14.05 0.26
C LEU A 170 -12.85 13.59 -0.69
N ILE A 171 -13.24 13.01 -1.83
CA ILE A 171 -12.30 12.76 -2.92
C ILE A 171 -12.00 14.11 -3.59
N ALA A 172 -10.78 14.61 -3.38
CA ALA A 172 -10.30 15.85 -3.97
C ALA A 172 -9.88 15.65 -5.43
N GLU A 173 -9.25 14.52 -5.73
CA GLU A 173 -8.78 14.19 -7.07
C GLU A 173 -8.68 12.67 -7.24
N GLU A 174 -8.98 12.16 -8.44
CA GLU A 174 -8.78 10.75 -8.80
C GLU A 174 -8.34 10.60 -10.24
N GLY A 175 -7.56 9.55 -10.53
CA GLY A 175 -7.11 9.28 -11.90
C GLY A 175 -6.04 8.19 -11.97
N GLY A 176 -5.42 8.07 -13.13
CA GLY A 176 -4.23 7.26 -13.30
C GLY A 176 -3.05 7.86 -12.52
N VAL A 177 -2.20 6.99 -11.95
CA VAL A 177 -1.04 7.44 -11.17
C VAL A 177 -0.15 8.36 -12.00
N GLU A 178 0.22 7.96 -13.23
CA GLU A 178 1.04 8.79 -14.12
C GLU A 178 0.43 10.16 -14.40
N GLU A 179 -0.90 10.24 -14.61
CA GLU A 179 -1.59 11.49 -14.87
C GLU A 179 -1.52 12.44 -13.68
N ILE A 180 -1.84 11.95 -12.48
CA ILE A 180 -1.87 12.76 -11.25
C ILE A 180 -0.46 13.20 -10.86
N PHE A 181 0.55 12.33 -10.97
CA PHE A 181 1.92 12.70 -10.66
C PHE A 181 2.51 13.69 -11.68
N ARG A 182 2.09 13.61 -12.94
CA ARG A 182 2.55 14.52 -14.00
C ARG A 182 1.93 15.91 -13.91
N ALA A 183 0.62 15.98 -13.62
CA ALA A 183 -0.14 17.22 -13.68
C ALA A 183 -1.30 17.19 -12.67
N PRO A 184 -1.00 17.27 -11.36
CA PRO A 184 -2.04 17.32 -10.32
C PRO A 184 -2.88 18.59 -10.47
N LYS A 185 -4.21 18.44 -10.44
CA LYS A 185 -5.17 19.51 -10.70
C LYS A 185 -5.54 20.26 -9.41
N THR A 186 -5.48 19.57 -8.27
CA THR A 186 -5.86 20.15 -6.99
C THR A 186 -4.63 20.65 -6.22
N LYS A 187 -4.85 21.61 -5.31
CA LYS A 187 -3.79 22.14 -4.45
C LYS A 187 -3.18 21.04 -3.58
N ILE A 188 -4.02 20.19 -2.98
CA ILE A 188 -3.55 19.06 -2.15
C ILE A 188 -2.77 18.04 -2.99
N GLY A 189 -3.20 17.74 -4.23
CA GLY A 189 -2.47 16.88 -5.14
C GLY A 189 -1.09 17.43 -5.47
N GLN A 190 -1.00 18.75 -5.74
CA GLN A 190 0.27 19.44 -5.96
C GLN A 190 1.17 19.39 -4.73
N GLU A 191 0.64 19.63 -3.54
CA GLU A 191 1.40 19.56 -2.29
C GLU A 191 1.94 18.15 -2.04
N LEU A 192 1.13 17.11 -2.21
CA LEU A 192 1.54 15.72 -2.01
C LEU A 192 2.62 15.29 -3.01
N VAL A 193 2.43 15.57 -4.30
CA VAL A 193 3.41 15.21 -5.33
C VAL A 193 4.72 16.01 -5.18
N MET A 194 4.65 17.28 -4.73
CA MET A 194 5.83 18.11 -4.53
C MET A 194 6.61 17.76 -3.26
N HIS A 195 5.95 17.25 -2.22
CA HIS A 195 6.63 16.97 -0.95
C HIS A 195 7.55 15.75 -1.00
N GLU A 196 7.31 14.79 -1.86
CA GLU A 196 8.14 13.60 -1.98
C GLU A 196 9.53 13.84 -2.60
N GLY A 197 9.71 14.89 -3.35
CA GLY A 197 11.01 15.27 -3.89
C GLY A 197 11.85 16.16 -2.95
N THR A 198 11.43 16.37 -1.71
CA THR A 198 12.18 17.18 -0.75
C THR A 198 12.54 16.37 0.50
N ASN A 199 13.74 15.78 0.49
CA ASN A 199 14.43 15.50 1.73
C ASN A 199 14.70 16.86 2.41
N ARG A 200 13.83 17.23 3.37
CA ARG A 200 13.81 18.56 4.01
C ARG A 200 15.05 18.90 4.85
N GLU A 201 15.99 17.98 4.99
CA GLU A 201 17.18 18.19 5.83
C GLU A 201 18.33 18.90 5.11
N ALA A 202 18.23 19.17 3.80
CA ALA A 202 19.40 19.57 3.03
C ALA A 202 19.81 21.05 3.16
N TYR A 203 18.90 21.99 3.54
CA TYR A 203 19.34 23.38 3.61
C TYR A 203 18.46 24.29 4.51
N THR A 204 19.02 24.74 5.62
CA THR A 204 18.41 25.75 6.53
C THR A 204 18.88 27.18 6.26
N GLY A 205 19.71 27.43 5.25
CA GLY A 205 20.21 28.74 4.86
C GLY A 205 19.16 29.56 4.11
N LYS A 206 18.99 30.83 4.51
CA LYS A 206 18.20 31.81 3.73
C LYS A 206 19.01 32.25 2.51
N LEU A 207 18.74 31.64 1.35
CA LEU A 207 19.24 32.15 0.07
C LEU A 207 18.26 33.17 -0.50
N PRO A 208 18.73 34.25 -1.12
CA PRO A 208 17.85 35.25 -1.71
C PRO A 208 16.99 34.69 -2.86
N TYR A 209 17.50 33.65 -3.54
CA TYR A 209 16.80 32.98 -4.63
C TYR A 209 17.08 31.49 -4.59
N SER A 210 16.04 30.66 -4.55
CA SER A 210 16.14 29.22 -4.77
C SER A 210 15.05 28.77 -5.74
N TYR A 211 15.44 27.96 -6.72
CA TYR A 211 14.54 27.42 -7.74
C TYR A 211 14.60 25.90 -7.71
N ARG A 212 13.46 25.27 -7.94
CA ARG A 212 13.37 23.84 -8.15
C ARG A 212 13.17 23.57 -9.63
N LEU A 213 14.04 22.76 -10.21
CA LEU A 213 13.91 22.29 -11.59
C LEU A 213 13.40 20.84 -11.57
N VAL A 214 12.37 20.58 -12.34
CA VAL A 214 11.81 19.23 -12.50
C VAL A 214 11.91 18.87 -13.98
N PHE A 215 12.70 17.87 -14.29
CA PHE A 215 12.82 17.31 -15.63
C PHE A 215 11.69 16.29 -15.86
N LYS A 216 11.02 16.36 -17.02
CA LYS A 216 9.91 15.47 -17.35
C LYS A 216 10.14 14.85 -18.73
N GLY A 217 10.01 13.54 -18.81
CA GLY A 217 9.82 12.84 -20.09
C GLY A 217 10.96 12.92 -21.07
N GLY A 218 12.18 12.49 -20.69
CA GLY A 218 13.33 12.36 -21.59
C GLY A 218 14.21 13.58 -21.70
N SER A 219 13.87 14.69 -21.03
CA SER A 219 14.72 15.89 -20.95
C SER A 219 15.85 15.76 -19.91
N GLU A 220 15.96 14.64 -19.24
CA GLU A 220 17.00 14.36 -18.23
C GLU A 220 18.42 14.38 -18.84
N ASN A 221 18.54 14.09 -20.12
CA ASN A 221 19.80 14.07 -20.83
C ASN A 221 20.16 15.41 -21.51
N GLU A 222 19.30 16.42 -21.44
CA GLU A 222 19.57 17.74 -22.01
C GLU A 222 20.40 18.58 -21.04
N PRO A 223 21.41 19.35 -21.52
CA PRO A 223 22.24 20.17 -20.66
C PRO A 223 21.57 21.48 -20.22
N VAL A 224 20.31 21.35 -19.71
CA VAL A 224 19.44 22.49 -19.37
C VAL A 224 20.12 23.43 -18.35
N LEU A 225 20.74 22.86 -17.30
CA LEU A 225 21.46 23.67 -16.30
C LEU A 225 22.62 24.45 -16.91
N GLY A 226 23.39 23.82 -17.81
CA GLY A 226 24.47 24.48 -18.51
C GLY A 226 24.00 25.64 -19.41
N GLN A 227 22.92 25.43 -20.14
CA GLN A 227 22.28 26.46 -20.96
C GLN A 227 21.73 27.60 -20.11
N MET A 228 21.06 27.30 -19.01
CA MET A 228 20.53 28.28 -18.08
C MET A 228 21.63 29.13 -17.43
N MET A 229 22.77 28.56 -17.07
CA MET A 229 23.93 29.28 -16.54
C MET A 229 24.51 30.23 -17.57
N ILE A 230 24.57 29.85 -18.85
CA ILE A 230 25.05 30.68 -19.94
C ILE A 230 24.09 31.85 -20.20
N GLU A 231 22.80 31.60 -20.29
CA GLU A 231 21.76 32.60 -20.56
C GLU A 231 21.64 33.62 -19.44
N LEU A 232 21.60 33.15 -18.19
CA LEU A 232 21.45 34.00 -17.01
C LEU A 232 22.76 34.66 -16.57
N LYS A 233 23.89 34.26 -17.13
CA LYS A 233 25.24 34.70 -16.73
C LYS A 233 25.51 34.63 -15.23
N ASN A 234 24.91 33.61 -14.58
CA ASN A 234 25.02 33.39 -13.14
C ASN A 234 25.47 31.96 -12.85
N VAL A 235 26.15 31.80 -11.72
CA VAL A 235 26.53 30.47 -11.21
C VAL A 235 25.37 29.89 -10.45
N VAL A 236 25.01 28.64 -10.76
CA VAL A 236 23.95 27.88 -10.07
C VAL A 236 24.63 26.81 -9.22
N ASN A 237 24.30 26.78 -7.93
CA ASN A 237 24.73 25.72 -7.04
C ASN A 237 23.60 24.68 -6.94
N ILE A 238 23.92 23.42 -7.21
CA ILE A 238 23.01 22.31 -7.00
C ILE A 238 23.06 21.92 -5.52
N LEU A 239 21.96 22.13 -4.80
CA LEU A 239 21.84 21.83 -3.37
C LEU A 239 21.38 20.40 -3.13
N ALA A 240 20.56 19.85 -4.02
CA ALA A 240 20.13 18.45 -4.02
C ALA A 240 19.75 18.03 -5.45
N ALA A 241 20.05 16.80 -5.82
CA ALA A 241 19.60 16.17 -7.06
C ALA A 241 19.09 14.78 -6.72
N ASN A 242 17.82 14.49 -7.08
CA ASN A 242 17.22 13.16 -6.97
C ASN A 242 17.01 12.64 -8.39
N THR A 243 17.47 11.44 -8.64
CA THR A 243 17.28 10.68 -9.89
C THR A 243 16.16 9.66 -9.72
#